data_1e6a78309a065fa69925fe6ec83397c6
#
_entry.id   1e6a78309a065fa69925fe6ec83397c6
#
_cell.length_a   1.000
_cell.length_b   1.000
_cell.length_c   1.000
_cell.angle_alpha   90.00
_cell.angle_beta   90.00
_cell.angle_gamma   90.00
#
_symmetry.space_group_name_H-M   'P 1'
#
loop_
_entity.id
_entity.type
_entity.pdbx_description
1 polymer ?
#
loop_
_entity_poly.entity_id
_entity_poly.type
_entity_poly.pdbx_seq_one_letter_code
_entity_poly.pdbx_strand_id
1 'polypeptide(L)'
;IPPLQVQTLRDASVADVIRIVEDAVAGEPEAPQPLPYNDEARDPAAATAKTQGVGVAPRDASERMVFGAWAKYAGAAAAGVTSPLPEITEQQAGEIAAHLADRSGVKVTAADVLGAATLEPLANMVREGLETPVDGNIRVFRDGSADVNPVFVFHPAGGSSVVYAPLARRLAEDVPVYGVERLEGSLEDRAKAYVEDIERIADGRKVVLSGWSFGGALAYEVAHQLGNDRVEFISLLDTTQPSEPIPDTLEETKARWGRYAKFASDTYGLDFEPPYELLETAGEDALLEMLTEFLATTDASEHGLAAGVLEHQRASFVDNQILNHLDFRRWADVDVPVLLFRSEGMHEGAITLEPNYAHIDEDGGWGAIVDDLTIVHLPGDHLAVVDEPAVGIVGKHMNAWIEGKRK
;
A
#
# COMPACT_ATOMS: atom_id res chain seq x y z
N ILE A 1 -35.09 -4.61 11.09
CA ILE A 1 -34.50 -3.85 12.21
C ILE A 1 -33.63 -2.80 11.54
N PRO A 2 -33.84 -1.49 11.82
CA PRO A 2 -32.96 -0.47 11.27
C PRO A 2 -31.52 -0.67 11.81
N PRO A 3 -30.47 -0.36 11.02
CA PRO A 3 -29.10 -0.49 11.47
C PRO A 3 -28.86 0.43 12.68
N LEU A 4 -28.42 -0.14 13.78
CA LEU A 4 -27.99 0.60 14.97
C LEU A 4 -26.73 1.39 14.62
N GLN A 5 -26.74 2.69 14.90
CA GLN A 5 -25.54 3.52 14.71
C GLN A 5 -24.56 3.27 15.84
N VAL A 6 -23.35 2.87 15.55
CA VAL A 6 -22.28 2.55 16.52
C VAL A 6 -21.99 3.69 17.47
N GLN A 7 -22.18 4.95 17.05
CA GLN A 7 -22.04 6.15 17.90
C GLN A 7 -23.00 6.16 19.09
N THR A 8 -24.15 5.50 18.98
CA THR A 8 -25.14 5.43 20.07
C THR A 8 -24.72 4.46 21.17
N LEU A 9 -23.74 3.59 20.89
CA LEU A 9 -23.26 2.55 21.83
C LEU A 9 -21.95 2.92 22.53
N ARG A 10 -21.29 4.00 22.11
CA ARG A 10 -19.92 4.35 22.56
C ARG A 10 -19.76 4.55 24.08
N ASP A 11 -20.82 5.06 24.74
CA ASP A 11 -20.80 5.30 26.19
C ASP A 11 -21.96 4.56 26.91
N ALA A 12 -22.57 3.58 26.22
CA ALA A 12 -23.74 2.87 26.68
C ALA A 12 -23.34 1.77 27.69
N SER A 13 -23.96 1.76 28.85
CA SER A 13 -23.88 0.61 29.75
C SER A 13 -24.61 -0.61 29.15
N VAL A 14 -24.32 -1.81 29.65
CA VAL A 14 -25.00 -3.05 29.21
C VAL A 14 -26.54 -2.90 29.32
N ALA A 15 -27.05 -2.18 30.33
CA ALA A 15 -28.48 -1.91 30.48
C ALA A 15 -29.00 -0.98 29.37
N ASP A 16 -28.21 -0.01 28.93
CA ASP A 16 -28.58 0.89 27.84
C ASP A 16 -28.59 0.14 26.48
N VAL A 17 -27.66 -0.75 26.26
CA VAL A 17 -27.62 -1.61 25.05
C VAL A 17 -28.86 -2.52 24.99
N ILE A 18 -29.23 -3.14 26.10
CA ILE A 18 -30.45 -3.97 26.17
C ILE A 18 -31.67 -3.13 25.82
N ARG A 19 -31.84 -1.94 26.41
CA ARG A 19 -32.93 -1.03 26.12
C ARG A 19 -32.96 -0.61 24.64
N ILE A 20 -31.84 -0.23 24.07
CA ILE A 20 -31.75 0.17 22.66
C ILE A 20 -32.16 -0.97 21.73
N VAL A 21 -31.78 -2.21 22.06
CA VAL A 21 -32.19 -3.40 21.29
C VAL A 21 -33.69 -3.68 21.46
N GLU A 22 -34.22 -3.56 22.70
CA GLU A 22 -35.67 -3.75 22.97
C GLU A 22 -36.51 -2.72 22.20
N ASP A 23 -36.09 -1.44 22.18
CA ASP A 23 -36.76 -0.35 21.48
C ASP A 23 -36.73 -0.57 19.94
N ALA A 24 -35.55 -1.00 19.42
CA ALA A 24 -35.40 -1.33 17.99
C ALA A 24 -36.26 -2.55 17.55
N VAL A 25 -36.48 -3.51 18.43
CA VAL A 25 -37.34 -4.67 18.18
C VAL A 25 -38.81 -4.30 18.31
N ALA A 26 -39.16 -3.33 19.19
CA ALA A 26 -40.57 -2.89 19.39
C ALA A 26 -41.11 -2.04 18.23
N GLY A 27 -40.28 -1.56 17.29
CA GLY A 27 -40.72 -0.97 16.03
C GLY A 27 -41.23 0.46 16.11
N GLU A 28 -40.96 1.22 17.15
CA GLU A 28 -41.23 2.65 17.19
C GLU A 28 -40.00 3.46 16.81
N PRO A 29 -39.96 4.12 15.62
CA PRO A 29 -38.86 5.02 15.27
C PRO A 29 -39.13 6.37 15.95
N GLU A 30 -38.54 6.59 17.12
CA GLU A 30 -38.36 7.95 17.59
C GLU A 30 -37.30 8.60 16.67
N ALA A 31 -37.68 9.69 16.01
CA ALA A 31 -36.73 10.44 15.19
C ALA A 31 -35.55 10.88 16.07
N PRO A 32 -34.29 10.67 15.63
CA PRO A 32 -33.14 11.05 16.42
C PRO A 32 -33.23 12.55 16.73
N GLN A 33 -33.40 12.88 17.99
CA GLN A 33 -33.27 14.28 18.42
C GLN A 33 -31.81 14.69 18.15
N PRO A 34 -31.58 15.81 17.46
CA PRO A 34 -30.21 16.31 17.32
C PRO A 34 -29.66 16.50 18.71
N LEU A 35 -28.51 15.87 18.99
CA LEU A 35 -27.76 16.10 20.22
C LEU A 35 -27.60 17.61 20.40
N PRO A 36 -27.77 18.15 21.63
CA PRO A 36 -27.62 19.56 21.87
C PRO A 36 -26.23 19.96 21.39
N TYR A 37 -26.21 20.79 20.37
CA TYR A 37 -24.99 21.31 19.75
C TYR A 37 -24.29 22.15 20.80
N ASN A 38 -23.17 21.66 21.32
CA ASN A 38 -22.40 22.41 22.31
C ASN A 38 -21.63 23.52 21.56
N ASP A 39 -22.16 24.73 21.61
CA ASP A 39 -21.54 25.91 20.98
C ASP A 39 -20.15 26.26 21.57
N GLU A 40 -19.79 25.72 22.74
CA GLU A 40 -18.45 25.88 23.33
C GLU A 40 -17.35 25.16 22.54
N ALA A 41 -17.67 24.22 21.66
CA ALA A 41 -16.71 23.56 20.75
C ALA A 41 -16.32 24.41 19.54
N ARG A 42 -16.86 25.64 19.40
CA ARG A 42 -16.64 26.53 18.27
C ARG A 42 -15.66 27.68 18.53
N ASP A 43 -14.93 27.69 19.62
CA ASP A 43 -13.78 28.59 19.72
C ASP A 43 -12.67 28.09 18.80
N PRO A 44 -12.36 28.78 17.69
CA PRO A 44 -11.29 28.37 16.78
C PRO A 44 -9.94 28.27 17.48
N ALA A 45 -9.73 29.04 18.57
CA ALA A 45 -8.52 29.00 19.37
C ALA A 45 -8.48 27.73 20.26
N ALA A 46 -9.62 27.30 20.80
CA ALA A 46 -9.72 26.07 21.58
C ALA A 46 -9.62 24.81 20.69
N ALA A 47 -10.21 24.85 19.47
CA ALA A 47 -10.03 23.82 18.47
C ALA A 47 -8.55 23.72 18.03
N THR A 48 -7.90 24.85 17.79
CA THR A 48 -6.47 24.92 17.44
C THR A 48 -5.58 24.43 18.59
N ALA A 49 -5.91 24.73 19.83
CA ALA A 49 -5.15 24.26 21.01
C ALA A 49 -5.29 22.75 21.26
N LYS A 50 -6.46 22.17 20.96
CA LYS A 50 -6.67 20.71 21.04
C LYS A 50 -6.05 19.95 19.87
N THR A 51 -5.90 20.60 18.71
CA THR A 51 -5.29 20.02 17.51
C THR A 51 -3.76 20.16 17.45
N GLN A 52 -3.12 20.80 18.41
CA GLN A 52 -1.65 20.92 18.45
C GLN A 52 -0.91 19.58 18.63
N GLY A 53 -1.60 18.49 18.95
CA GLY A 53 -1.05 17.14 19.03
C GLY A 53 -1.55 16.18 17.95
N VAL A 54 -2.53 16.60 17.15
CA VAL A 54 -3.18 15.74 16.14
C VAL A 54 -3.08 16.40 14.78
N GLY A 55 -2.16 15.90 13.97
CA GLY A 55 -2.00 16.39 12.62
C GLY A 55 -3.04 15.81 11.65
N VAL A 56 -3.33 16.56 10.60
CA VAL A 56 -4.13 16.06 9.49
C VAL A 56 -3.38 14.91 8.82
N ALA A 57 -4.04 13.76 8.68
CA ALA A 57 -3.51 12.61 7.96
C ALA A 57 -3.26 12.97 6.48
N PRO A 58 -2.29 12.33 5.81
CA PRO A 58 -2.10 12.46 4.38
C PRO A 58 -3.38 12.11 3.60
N ARG A 59 -3.91 13.07 2.85
CA ARG A 59 -5.20 12.99 2.14
C ARG A 59 -5.06 12.40 0.73
N ASP A 60 -3.91 12.60 0.09
CA ASP A 60 -3.64 12.19 -1.29
C ASP A 60 -2.24 11.54 -1.44
N ALA A 61 -1.89 11.13 -2.65
CA ALA A 61 -0.63 10.47 -2.94
C ALA A 61 0.58 11.38 -2.72
N SER A 62 0.45 12.68 -3.02
CA SER A 62 1.50 13.67 -2.83
C SER A 62 1.81 13.89 -1.35
N GLU A 63 0.78 14.02 -0.54
CA GLU A 63 0.92 14.16 0.91
C GLU A 63 1.51 12.90 1.54
N ARG A 64 1.07 11.71 1.11
CA ARG A 64 1.65 10.43 1.57
C ARG A 64 3.13 10.31 1.23
N MET A 65 3.53 10.71 0.01
CA MET A 65 4.93 10.67 -0.39
C MET A 65 5.78 11.61 0.45
N VAL A 66 5.36 12.85 0.64
CA VAL A 66 6.12 13.83 1.43
C VAL A 66 6.19 13.42 2.89
N PHE A 67 5.09 12.89 3.43
CA PHE A 67 5.03 12.37 4.80
C PHE A 67 6.01 11.19 4.98
N GLY A 68 6.02 10.24 4.04
CA GLY A 68 6.96 9.10 4.05
C GLY A 68 8.42 9.53 3.89
N ALA A 69 8.71 10.47 2.97
CA ALA A 69 10.05 11.01 2.80
C ALA A 69 10.55 11.71 4.08
N TRP A 70 9.69 12.49 4.73
CA TRP A 70 10.03 13.13 6.00
C TRP A 70 10.34 12.08 7.08
N ALA A 71 9.47 11.09 7.28
CA ALA A 71 9.67 10.05 8.28
C ALA A 71 10.98 9.27 8.05
N LYS A 72 11.33 9.03 6.78
CA LYS A 72 12.54 8.28 6.40
C LYS A 72 13.84 9.04 6.69
N TYR A 73 13.89 10.34 6.41
CA TYR A 73 15.15 11.10 6.40
C TYR A 73 15.27 12.12 7.54
N ALA A 74 14.18 12.61 8.12
CA ALA A 74 14.24 13.58 9.21
C ALA A 74 14.61 12.96 10.58
N GLY A 75 14.50 11.63 10.71
CA GLY A 75 14.77 10.93 11.97
C GLY A 75 13.68 11.12 13.04
N ALA A 76 12.61 11.85 12.71
CA ALA A 76 11.42 12.04 13.54
C ALA A 76 10.20 12.17 12.64
N ALA A 77 9.11 11.47 12.96
CA ALA A 77 7.86 11.57 12.22
C ALA A 77 7.22 12.96 12.40
N ALA A 78 6.59 13.48 11.34
CA ALA A 78 5.71 14.63 11.47
C ALA A 78 4.40 14.18 12.12
N ALA A 79 3.82 15.02 12.99
CA ALA A 79 2.53 14.71 13.62
C ALA A 79 1.36 14.70 12.60
N GLY A 80 1.53 15.36 11.45
CA GLY A 80 0.58 15.39 10.36
C GLY A 80 1.00 16.37 9.27
N VAL A 81 0.24 16.41 8.17
CA VAL A 81 0.58 17.21 6.98
C VAL A 81 0.57 18.70 7.26
N THR A 82 -0.32 19.16 8.13
CA THR A 82 -0.50 20.57 8.51
C THR A 82 0.15 20.91 9.87
N SER A 83 0.82 19.94 10.49
CA SER A 83 1.48 20.16 11.79
C SER A 83 2.83 20.84 11.61
N PRO A 84 3.27 21.68 12.58
CA PRO A 84 4.61 22.24 12.58
C PRO A 84 5.68 21.14 12.51
N LEU A 85 6.68 21.35 11.66
CA LEU A 85 7.76 20.39 11.46
C LEU A 85 8.87 20.59 12.51
N PRO A 86 9.47 19.48 13.01
CA PRO A 86 10.67 19.56 13.82
C PRO A 86 11.85 20.11 12.98
N GLU A 87 12.80 20.74 13.68
CA GLU A 87 14.04 21.20 13.04
C GLU A 87 14.87 20.01 12.51
N ILE A 88 15.39 20.16 11.30
CA ILE A 88 16.25 19.18 10.64
C ILE A 88 17.55 19.84 10.16
N THR A 89 18.57 19.04 9.90
CA THR A 89 19.83 19.49 9.36
C THR A 89 19.73 19.77 7.86
N GLU A 90 20.65 20.58 7.32
CA GLU A 90 20.75 20.85 5.87
C GLU A 90 20.97 19.54 5.06
N GLN A 91 21.72 18.59 5.61
CA GLN A 91 21.92 17.28 4.99
C GLN A 91 20.57 16.52 4.87
N GLN A 92 19.80 16.41 5.95
CA GLN A 92 18.50 15.76 5.95
C GLN A 92 17.53 16.43 4.97
N ALA A 93 17.53 17.76 4.94
CA ALA A 93 16.72 18.52 3.97
C ALA A 93 17.13 18.23 2.52
N GLY A 94 18.44 18.08 2.27
CA GLY A 94 18.97 17.68 0.96
C GLY A 94 18.53 16.28 0.55
N GLU A 95 18.54 15.32 1.47
CA GLU A 95 18.11 13.94 1.23
C GLU A 95 16.59 13.88 0.95
N ILE A 96 15.77 14.59 1.74
CA ILE A 96 14.34 14.72 1.49
C ILE A 96 14.07 15.35 0.11
N ALA A 97 14.75 16.46 -0.19
CA ALA A 97 14.58 17.17 -1.46
C ALA A 97 14.94 16.29 -2.67
N ALA A 98 16.07 15.57 -2.59
CA ALA A 98 16.49 14.65 -3.64
C ALA A 98 15.50 13.53 -3.85
N HIS A 99 14.99 12.93 -2.77
CA HIS A 99 13.97 11.89 -2.84
C HIS A 99 12.66 12.38 -3.46
N LEU A 100 12.17 13.55 -3.03
CA LEU A 100 10.95 14.14 -3.58
C LEU A 100 11.11 14.49 -5.06
N ALA A 101 12.26 15.06 -5.46
CA ALA A 101 12.54 15.40 -6.85
C ALA A 101 12.62 14.14 -7.73
N ASP A 102 13.28 13.08 -7.26
CA ASP A 102 13.38 11.81 -8.00
C ASP A 102 11.99 11.17 -8.17
N ARG A 103 11.21 11.10 -7.11
CA ARG A 103 9.89 10.46 -7.12
C ARG A 103 8.86 11.23 -7.94
N SER A 104 8.81 12.56 -7.84
CA SER A 104 7.81 13.39 -8.51
C SER A 104 8.23 13.87 -9.91
N GLY A 105 9.54 13.91 -10.19
CA GLY A 105 10.08 14.60 -11.37
C GLY A 105 10.04 16.15 -11.26
N VAL A 106 9.56 16.69 -10.14
CA VAL A 106 9.51 18.14 -9.88
C VAL A 106 10.79 18.57 -9.17
N LYS A 107 11.31 19.74 -9.51
CA LYS A 107 12.49 20.28 -8.84
C LYS A 107 12.13 20.72 -7.41
N VAL A 108 12.68 20.03 -6.43
CA VAL A 108 12.63 20.37 -5.01
C VAL A 108 14.04 20.59 -4.52
N THR A 109 14.25 21.61 -3.69
CA THR A 109 15.58 21.95 -3.13
C THR A 109 15.62 21.82 -1.60
N ALA A 110 16.80 21.68 -1.02
CA ALA A 110 16.95 21.70 0.43
C ALA A 110 16.38 22.99 1.08
N ALA A 111 16.47 24.13 0.37
CA ALA A 111 15.93 25.38 0.85
C ALA A 111 14.39 25.37 0.91
N ASP A 112 13.72 24.68 -0.03
CA ASP A 112 12.28 24.51 -0.02
C ASP A 112 11.86 23.68 1.21
N VAL A 113 12.61 22.60 1.51
CA VAL A 113 12.35 21.74 2.66
C VAL A 113 12.58 22.47 3.99
N LEU A 114 13.69 23.20 4.12
CA LEU A 114 13.99 23.97 5.33
C LEU A 114 13.05 25.17 5.53
N GLY A 115 12.52 25.74 4.44
CA GLY A 115 11.56 26.83 4.47
C GLY A 115 10.13 26.39 4.76
N ALA A 116 9.83 25.10 4.71
CA ALA A 116 8.50 24.60 4.91
C ALA A 116 8.14 24.54 6.41
N ALA A 117 7.11 25.24 6.81
CA ALA A 117 6.60 25.20 8.19
C ALA A 117 5.80 23.91 8.46
N THR A 118 5.22 23.31 7.43
CA THR A 118 4.42 22.07 7.45
C THR A 118 4.72 21.27 6.18
N LEU A 119 4.24 20.02 6.09
CA LEU A 119 4.43 19.20 4.89
C LEU A 119 3.54 19.61 3.71
N GLU A 120 2.43 20.30 3.95
CA GLU A 120 1.45 20.65 2.90
C GLU A 120 2.05 21.51 1.75
N PRO A 121 2.91 22.53 1.99
CA PRO A 121 3.58 23.25 0.90
C PRO A 121 4.45 22.34 0.02
N LEU A 122 5.19 21.40 0.61
CA LEU A 122 6.02 20.44 -0.12
C LEU A 122 5.15 19.48 -0.94
N ALA A 123 4.04 19.01 -0.38
CA ALA A 123 3.07 18.18 -1.09
C ALA A 123 2.47 18.94 -2.29
N ASN A 124 2.14 20.22 -2.13
CA ASN A 124 1.64 21.05 -3.23
C ASN A 124 2.66 21.21 -4.36
N MET A 125 3.97 21.30 -4.03
CA MET A 125 5.03 21.37 -5.05
C MET A 125 5.11 20.11 -5.89
N VAL A 126 5.01 18.94 -5.28
CA VAL A 126 5.18 17.64 -5.97
C VAL A 126 3.88 17.14 -6.63
N ARG A 127 2.73 17.72 -6.28
CA ARG A 127 1.40 17.26 -6.72
C ARG A 127 1.28 17.22 -8.24
N GLU A 128 1.77 18.23 -8.95
CA GLU A 128 1.69 18.29 -10.41
C GLU A 128 2.40 17.11 -11.10
N GLY A 129 3.48 16.59 -10.48
CA GLY A 129 4.22 15.43 -11.00
C GLY A 129 3.66 14.07 -10.59
N LEU A 130 2.79 14.03 -9.57
CA LEU A 130 2.29 12.78 -8.97
C LEU A 130 0.80 12.56 -9.18
N GLU A 131 -0.01 13.61 -9.10
CA GLU A 131 -1.46 13.53 -9.19
C GLU A 131 -1.92 13.51 -10.65
N THR A 132 -1.51 12.45 -11.35
CA THR A 132 -1.99 12.18 -12.70
C THR A 132 -3.46 11.74 -12.66
N PRO A 133 -4.24 11.93 -13.74
CA PRO A 133 -5.63 11.52 -13.79
C PRO A 133 -5.81 10.04 -13.45
N VAL A 134 -6.87 9.74 -12.69
CA VAL A 134 -7.31 8.38 -12.37
C VAL A 134 -8.68 8.19 -13.01
N ASP A 135 -8.81 7.16 -13.86
CA ASP A 135 -10.07 6.75 -14.48
C ASP A 135 -10.45 5.36 -13.93
N GLY A 136 -11.50 5.30 -13.13
CA GLY A 136 -11.86 4.10 -12.39
C GLY A 136 -10.75 3.68 -11.42
N ASN A 137 -10.11 2.53 -11.69
CA ASN A 137 -9.00 1.99 -10.89
C ASN A 137 -7.63 2.25 -11.55
N ILE A 138 -7.59 3.00 -12.65
CA ILE A 138 -6.40 3.18 -13.46
C ILE A 138 -5.88 4.62 -13.37
N ARG A 139 -4.63 4.75 -12.98
CA ARG A 139 -3.86 5.99 -13.02
C ARG A 139 -3.13 6.10 -14.36
N VAL A 140 -3.32 7.18 -15.05
CA VAL A 140 -2.63 7.42 -16.31
C VAL A 140 -1.30 8.12 -16.03
N PHE A 141 -0.18 7.39 -16.15
CA PHE A 141 1.15 8.01 -16.13
C PHE A 141 1.51 8.60 -17.49
N ARG A 142 1.16 7.89 -18.56
CA ARG A 142 1.40 8.31 -19.94
C ARG A 142 0.54 7.50 -20.90
N ASP A 143 -0.11 8.18 -21.85
CA ASP A 143 -0.91 7.54 -22.89
C ASP A 143 -0.07 6.88 -23.99
N GLY A 144 1.15 7.38 -24.24
CA GLY A 144 2.11 6.82 -25.21
C GLY A 144 1.56 6.69 -26.62
N SER A 145 2.09 5.71 -27.38
CA SER A 145 1.67 5.40 -28.76
C SER A 145 0.69 4.22 -28.78
N ALA A 146 -0.33 4.31 -29.63
CA ALA A 146 -1.27 3.22 -29.87
C ALA A 146 -0.63 1.98 -30.53
N ASP A 147 0.55 2.13 -31.14
CA ASP A 147 1.28 1.03 -31.79
C ASP A 147 2.15 0.23 -30.80
N VAL A 148 2.29 0.68 -29.55
CA VAL A 148 3.08 0.03 -28.50
C VAL A 148 2.15 -0.62 -27.48
N ASN A 149 2.49 -1.82 -27.05
CA ASN A 149 1.73 -2.53 -26.03
C ASN A 149 1.79 -1.79 -24.69
N PRO A 150 0.65 -1.56 -24.01
CA PRO A 150 0.62 -0.83 -22.77
C PRO A 150 1.22 -1.63 -21.60
N VAL A 151 1.88 -0.92 -20.71
CA VAL A 151 2.42 -1.42 -19.44
C VAL A 151 1.47 -1.05 -18.32
N PHE A 152 1.01 -2.06 -17.57
CA PHE A 152 0.23 -1.89 -16.35
C PHE A 152 1.07 -2.23 -15.13
N VAL A 153 1.20 -1.30 -14.18
CA VAL A 153 1.98 -1.48 -12.95
C VAL A 153 1.05 -1.53 -11.74
N PHE A 154 1.05 -2.65 -11.01
CA PHE A 154 0.13 -2.93 -9.92
C PHE A 154 0.70 -2.44 -8.58
N HIS A 155 -0.15 -1.80 -7.78
CA HIS A 155 0.20 -1.28 -6.46
C HIS A 155 0.86 -2.34 -5.55
N PRO A 156 1.83 -1.98 -4.70
CA PRO A 156 2.36 -2.87 -3.67
C PRO A 156 1.38 -3.01 -2.50
N ALA A 157 1.69 -3.88 -1.53
CA ALA A 157 0.87 -4.09 -0.34
C ALA A 157 0.54 -2.76 0.37
N GLY A 158 -0.75 -2.51 0.58
CA GLY A 158 -1.29 -1.31 1.24
C GLY A 158 -0.98 0.02 0.53
N GLY A 159 -0.32 -0.02 -0.62
CA GLY A 159 0.18 1.16 -1.32
C GLY A 159 -0.68 1.62 -2.49
N SER A 160 -0.16 2.62 -3.20
CA SER A 160 -0.70 3.16 -4.45
C SER A 160 0.30 2.93 -5.58
N SER A 161 -0.18 2.87 -6.81
CA SER A 161 0.65 2.75 -8.00
C SER A 161 1.59 3.94 -8.22
N VAL A 162 1.40 5.03 -7.50
CA VAL A 162 2.24 6.24 -7.58
C VAL A 162 3.72 5.97 -7.32
N VAL A 163 4.05 4.89 -6.62
CA VAL A 163 5.43 4.46 -6.39
C VAL A 163 6.20 4.18 -7.69
N TYR A 164 5.49 3.93 -8.80
CA TYR A 164 6.09 3.68 -10.11
C TYR A 164 6.32 4.93 -10.95
N ALA A 165 6.04 6.15 -10.44
CA ALA A 165 6.34 7.37 -11.17
C ALA A 165 7.81 7.46 -11.64
N PRO A 166 8.84 7.05 -10.85
CA PRO A 166 10.21 6.96 -11.31
C PRO A 166 10.39 5.99 -12.49
N LEU A 167 9.78 4.79 -12.42
CA LEU A 167 9.84 3.80 -13.49
C LEU A 167 9.17 4.32 -14.78
N ALA A 168 7.98 4.91 -14.67
CA ALA A 168 7.24 5.46 -15.80
C ALA A 168 8.09 6.51 -16.57
N ARG A 169 8.90 7.31 -15.89
CA ARG A 169 9.81 8.27 -16.53
C ARG A 169 11.02 7.63 -17.22
N ARG A 170 11.37 6.39 -16.88
CA ARG A 170 12.51 5.64 -17.45
C ARG A 170 12.13 4.73 -18.60
N LEU A 171 10.85 4.44 -18.76
CA LEU A 171 10.34 3.78 -19.95
C LEU A 171 10.35 4.76 -21.13
N ALA A 172 10.54 4.23 -22.34
CA ALA A 172 10.58 5.04 -23.56
C ALA A 172 9.31 5.88 -23.71
N GLU A 173 9.42 7.08 -24.32
CA GLU A 173 8.35 8.08 -24.35
C GLU A 173 7.09 7.62 -25.10
N ASP A 174 7.24 6.69 -26.01
CA ASP A 174 6.15 6.08 -26.80
C ASP A 174 5.44 4.93 -26.09
N VAL A 175 5.97 4.42 -24.97
CA VAL A 175 5.36 3.34 -24.18
C VAL A 175 4.20 3.89 -23.36
N PRO A 176 2.95 3.41 -23.55
CA PRO A 176 1.83 3.73 -22.66
C PRO A 176 2.05 3.11 -21.28
N VAL A 177 1.86 3.88 -20.20
CA VAL A 177 2.08 3.42 -18.83
C VAL A 177 0.90 3.77 -17.95
N TYR A 178 0.33 2.75 -17.35
CA TYR A 178 -0.85 2.84 -16.49
C TYR A 178 -0.59 2.22 -15.13
N GLY A 179 -0.92 2.93 -14.06
CA GLY A 179 -0.89 2.43 -12.69
C GLY A 179 -2.23 1.83 -12.31
N VAL A 180 -2.22 0.70 -11.65
CA VAL A 180 -3.41 0.04 -11.12
C VAL A 180 -3.52 0.32 -9.64
N GLU A 181 -4.61 1.00 -9.23
CA GLU A 181 -4.83 1.44 -7.86
C GLU A 181 -5.48 0.35 -7.01
N ARG A 182 -5.28 0.42 -5.70
CA ARG A 182 -5.72 -0.59 -4.75
C ARG A 182 -7.26 -0.67 -4.65
N LEU A 183 -7.77 -1.90 -4.67
CA LEU A 183 -9.13 -2.27 -4.30
C LEU A 183 -9.13 -3.15 -3.04
N GLU A 184 -10.25 -3.20 -2.35
CA GLU A 184 -10.51 -4.19 -1.30
C GLU A 184 -11.01 -5.51 -1.91
N GLY A 185 -10.92 -6.60 -1.17
CA GLY A 185 -11.41 -7.91 -1.56
C GLY A 185 -10.29 -8.95 -1.75
N SER A 186 -10.67 -10.13 -2.22
CA SER A 186 -9.72 -11.20 -2.53
C SER A 186 -8.81 -10.84 -3.71
N LEU A 187 -7.72 -11.56 -3.88
CA LEU A 187 -6.81 -11.38 -5.02
C LEU A 187 -7.56 -11.54 -6.35
N GLU A 188 -8.41 -12.57 -6.42
CA GLU A 188 -9.20 -12.93 -7.60
C GLU A 188 -10.25 -11.88 -7.95
N ASP A 189 -10.96 -11.35 -6.95
CA ASP A 189 -11.99 -10.32 -7.18
C ASP A 189 -11.36 -9.01 -7.65
N ARG A 190 -10.22 -8.63 -7.05
CA ARG A 190 -9.45 -7.45 -7.48
C ARG A 190 -8.97 -7.62 -8.92
N ALA A 191 -8.35 -8.76 -9.24
CA ALA A 191 -7.86 -9.05 -10.59
C ALA A 191 -9.01 -9.00 -11.61
N LYS A 192 -10.17 -9.57 -11.28
CA LYS A 192 -11.34 -9.52 -12.16
C LYS A 192 -11.81 -8.09 -12.46
N ALA A 193 -11.82 -7.22 -11.45
CA ALA A 193 -12.17 -5.81 -11.65
C ALA A 193 -11.13 -5.09 -12.53
N TYR A 194 -9.85 -5.40 -12.36
CA TYR A 194 -8.77 -4.80 -13.16
C TYR A 194 -8.79 -5.28 -14.61
N VAL A 195 -9.13 -6.54 -14.87
CA VAL A 195 -9.23 -7.10 -16.24
C VAL A 195 -10.17 -6.27 -17.11
N GLU A 196 -11.32 -5.85 -16.59
CA GLU A 196 -12.28 -5.03 -17.33
C GLU A 196 -11.68 -3.70 -17.80
N ASP A 197 -10.98 -3.00 -16.91
CA ASP A 197 -10.31 -1.74 -17.23
C ASP A 197 -9.12 -1.95 -18.19
N ILE A 198 -8.33 -2.99 -17.97
CA ILE A 198 -7.16 -3.33 -18.79
C ILE A 198 -7.59 -3.67 -20.23
N GLU A 199 -8.63 -4.48 -20.42
CA GLU A 199 -9.14 -4.82 -21.75
C GLU A 199 -9.66 -3.59 -22.49
N ARG A 200 -10.37 -2.71 -21.79
CA ARG A 200 -10.87 -1.44 -22.36
C ARG A 200 -9.73 -0.55 -22.85
N ILE A 201 -8.64 -0.44 -22.09
CA ILE A 201 -7.48 0.42 -22.44
C ILE A 201 -6.59 -0.26 -23.47
N ALA A 202 -6.39 -1.55 -23.36
CA ALA A 202 -5.56 -2.31 -24.30
C ALA A 202 -6.16 -2.34 -25.71
N ASP A 203 -7.48 -2.28 -25.85
CA ASP A 203 -8.19 -2.26 -27.15
C ASP A 203 -7.70 -3.36 -28.10
N GLY A 204 -7.65 -4.59 -27.58
CA GLY A 204 -7.23 -5.79 -28.32
C GLY A 204 -5.71 -5.98 -28.44
N ARG A 205 -4.87 -5.04 -28.02
CA ARG A 205 -3.40 -5.22 -27.94
C ARG A 205 -3.01 -6.20 -26.85
N LYS A 206 -1.84 -6.79 -26.96
CA LYS A 206 -1.21 -7.45 -25.82
C LYS A 206 -0.83 -6.42 -24.75
N VAL A 207 -0.66 -6.88 -23.54
CA VAL A 207 -0.27 -6.03 -22.39
C VAL A 207 1.02 -6.53 -21.77
N VAL A 208 1.78 -5.62 -21.18
CA VAL A 208 2.87 -5.93 -20.25
C VAL A 208 2.34 -5.69 -18.84
N LEU A 209 2.45 -6.69 -17.98
CA LEU A 209 2.02 -6.60 -16.61
C LEU A 209 3.23 -6.54 -15.69
N SER A 210 3.23 -5.62 -14.73
CA SER A 210 4.37 -5.45 -13.83
C SER A 210 3.90 -5.10 -12.42
N GLY A 211 4.66 -5.55 -11.41
CA GLY A 211 4.36 -5.19 -10.03
C GLY A 211 5.50 -5.47 -9.09
N TRP A 212 5.57 -4.67 -8.03
CA TRP A 212 6.51 -4.82 -6.94
C TRP A 212 5.85 -5.54 -5.78
N SER A 213 6.54 -6.55 -5.21
CA SER A 213 6.05 -7.26 -4.02
C SER A 213 4.65 -7.86 -4.30
N PHE A 214 3.65 -7.55 -3.49
CA PHE A 214 2.26 -7.95 -3.69
C PHE A 214 1.71 -7.58 -5.07
N GLY A 215 2.15 -6.45 -5.64
CA GLY A 215 1.76 -6.02 -6.99
C GLY A 215 2.14 -7.02 -8.08
N GLY A 216 3.22 -7.78 -7.91
CA GLY A 216 3.58 -8.85 -8.84
C GLY A 216 2.64 -10.05 -8.75
N ALA A 217 2.12 -10.38 -7.57
CA ALA A 217 1.09 -11.41 -7.42
C ALA A 217 -0.23 -10.98 -8.10
N LEU A 218 -0.61 -9.70 -7.97
CA LEU A 218 -1.75 -9.13 -8.72
C LEU A 218 -1.53 -9.20 -10.23
N ALA A 219 -0.33 -8.84 -10.71
CA ALA A 219 0.01 -8.93 -12.14
C ALA A 219 -0.15 -10.36 -12.67
N TYR A 220 0.27 -11.34 -11.87
CA TYR A 220 0.19 -12.75 -12.24
C TYR A 220 -1.25 -13.28 -12.23
N GLU A 221 -2.05 -12.90 -11.22
CA GLU A 221 -3.47 -13.26 -11.17
C GLU A 221 -4.24 -12.63 -12.34
N VAL A 222 -3.94 -11.38 -12.70
CA VAL A 222 -4.51 -10.73 -13.89
C VAL A 222 -4.09 -11.44 -15.16
N ALA A 223 -2.82 -11.88 -15.29
CA ALA A 223 -2.36 -12.66 -16.44
C ALA A 223 -3.13 -13.97 -16.58
N HIS A 224 -3.34 -14.68 -15.46
CA HIS A 224 -4.13 -15.90 -15.40
C HIS A 224 -5.56 -15.69 -15.91
N GLN A 225 -6.22 -14.59 -15.51
CA GLN A 225 -7.59 -14.28 -15.93
C GLN A 225 -7.69 -13.73 -17.36
N LEU A 226 -6.68 -13.00 -17.85
CA LEU A 226 -6.62 -12.51 -19.24
C LEU A 226 -6.34 -13.63 -20.25
N GLY A 227 -5.51 -14.60 -19.86
CA GLY A 227 -4.98 -15.67 -20.73
C GLY A 227 -3.71 -15.30 -21.48
N ASN A 228 -2.92 -16.32 -21.81
CA ASN A 228 -1.56 -16.21 -22.36
C ASN A 228 -1.49 -15.40 -23.66
N ASP A 229 -2.50 -15.48 -24.51
CA ASP A 229 -2.54 -14.78 -25.80
C ASP A 229 -2.62 -13.24 -25.64
N ARG A 230 -3.04 -12.76 -24.49
CA ARG A 230 -3.24 -11.34 -24.22
C ARG A 230 -2.04 -10.70 -23.53
N VAL A 231 -1.14 -11.48 -22.94
CA VAL A 231 0.03 -11.00 -22.22
C VAL A 231 1.29 -11.15 -23.10
N GLU A 232 2.12 -10.11 -23.13
CA GLU A 232 3.38 -10.13 -23.85
C GLU A 232 4.50 -10.71 -22.96
N PHE A 233 4.62 -10.20 -21.75
CA PHE A 233 5.46 -10.71 -20.67
C PHE A 233 5.02 -10.13 -19.33
N ILE A 234 5.49 -10.75 -18.25
CA ILE A 234 5.31 -10.25 -16.89
C ILE A 234 6.65 -9.77 -16.34
N SER A 235 6.68 -8.59 -15.73
CA SER A 235 7.83 -8.03 -15.06
C SER A 235 7.60 -7.98 -13.54
N LEU A 236 8.33 -8.79 -12.81
CA LEU A 236 8.21 -8.92 -11.35
C LEU A 236 9.34 -8.16 -10.66
N LEU A 237 8.99 -7.16 -9.86
CA LEU A 237 9.93 -6.38 -9.08
C LEU A 237 9.98 -6.96 -7.66
N ASP A 238 10.90 -7.88 -7.45
CA ASP A 238 11.16 -8.57 -6.17
C ASP A 238 9.90 -9.19 -5.52
N THR A 239 8.99 -9.71 -6.36
CA THR A 239 7.87 -10.56 -5.93
C THR A 239 8.38 -11.97 -5.70
N THR A 240 8.39 -12.42 -4.46
CA THR A 240 9.06 -13.67 -4.07
C THR A 240 8.31 -14.39 -2.98
N GLN A 241 8.58 -15.70 -2.88
CA GLN A 241 8.21 -16.53 -1.74
C GLN A 241 9.45 -16.93 -0.93
N PRO A 242 9.32 -17.15 0.37
CA PRO A 242 10.39 -17.73 1.17
C PRO A 242 10.70 -19.16 0.68
N SER A 243 11.97 -19.59 0.81
CA SER A 243 12.44 -20.93 0.41
C SER A 243 11.70 -22.03 1.16
N GLU A 244 11.34 -21.78 2.41
CA GLU A 244 10.48 -22.66 3.19
C GLU A 244 9.09 -22.02 3.34
N PRO A 245 8.01 -22.73 3.00
CA PRO A 245 6.67 -22.19 3.14
C PRO A 245 6.37 -21.81 4.59
N ILE A 246 5.63 -20.73 4.76
CA ILE A 246 5.14 -20.32 6.08
C ILE A 246 4.16 -21.40 6.57
N PRO A 247 4.36 -21.98 7.74
CA PRO A 247 3.47 -23.05 8.20
C PRO A 247 2.03 -22.55 8.40
N ASP A 248 1.08 -23.24 7.80
CA ASP A 248 -0.35 -22.99 8.02
C ASP A 248 -0.82 -23.77 9.26
N THR A 249 -0.41 -23.31 10.42
CA THR A 249 -0.77 -23.90 11.71
C THR A 249 -1.23 -22.83 12.69
N LEU A 250 -2.15 -23.22 13.58
CA LEU A 250 -2.64 -22.32 14.63
C LEU A 250 -1.49 -21.77 15.50
N GLU A 251 -0.45 -22.55 15.73
CA GLU A 251 0.72 -22.14 16.51
C GLU A 251 1.49 -21.02 15.79
N GLU A 252 1.74 -21.17 14.47
CA GLU A 252 2.41 -20.13 13.69
C GLU A 252 1.53 -18.90 13.53
N THR A 253 0.23 -19.07 13.32
CA THR A 253 -0.71 -17.94 13.29
C THR A 253 -0.67 -17.12 14.59
N LYS A 254 -0.67 -17.80 15.75
CA LYS A 254 -0.50 -17.13 17.05
C LYS A 254 0.84 -16.40 17.17
N ALA A 255 1.92 -17.05 16.76
CA ALA A 255 3.26 -16.45 16.80
C ALA A 255 3.32 -15.19 15.90
N ARG A 256 2.76 -15.23 14.71
CA ARG A 256 2.64 -14.12 13.76
C ARG A 256 1.88 -12.95 14.39
N TRP A 257 0.71 -13.19 14.93
CA TRP A 257 -0.07 -12.16 15.60
C TRP A 257 0.66 -11.53 16.79
N GLY A 258 1.43 -12.34 17.54
CA GLY A 258 2.30 -11.83 18.61
C GLY A 258 3.41 -10.91 18.08
N ARG A 259 4.03 -11.24 16.94
CA ARG A 259 5.03 -10.38 16.29
C ARG A 259 4.41 -9.07 15.80
N TYR A 260 3.22 -9.11 15.18
CA TYR A 260 2.49 -7.91 14.78
C TYR A 260 2.10 -7.03 15.95
N ALA A 261 1.58 -7.59 17.04
CA ALA A 261 1.24 -6.85 18.24
C ALA A 261 2.47 -6.15 18.84
N LYS A 262 3.59 -6.86 18.91
CA LYS A 262 4.86 -6.28 19.35
C LYS A 262 5.34 -5.16 18.42
N PHE A 263 5.27 -5.36 17.12
CA PHE A 263 5.63 -4.34 16.13
C PHE A 263 4.74 -3.09 16.27
N ALA A 264 3.42 -3.26 16.44
CA ALA A 264 2.49 -2.16 16.64
C ALA A 264 2.79 -1.39 17.95
N SER A 265 3.11 -2.10 19.02
CA SER A 265 3.51 -1.49 20.29
C SER A 265 4.83 -0.73 20.16
N ASP A 266 5.88 -1.36 19.61
CA ASP A 266 7.21 -0.76 19.51
C ASP A 266 7.25 0.43 18.56
N THR A 267 6.47 0.38 17.47
CA THR A 267 6.53 1.37 16.39
C THR A 267 5.54 2.52 16.61
N TYR A 268 4.34 2.21 17.09
CA TYR A 268 3.22 3.15 17.14
C TYR A 268 2.70 3.41 18.55
N GLY A 269 3.21 2.72 19.56
CA GLY A 269 2.69 2.78 20.92
C GLY A 269 1.27 2.20 21.05
N LEU A 270 0.85 1.36 20.09
CA LEU A 270 -0.45 0.70 20.11
C LEU A 270 -0.36 -0.56 20.95
N ASP A 271 -0.95 -0.52 22.14
CA ASP A 271 -0.97 -1.67 23.04
C ASP A 271 -2.14 -2.59 22.65
N PHE A 272 -1.83 -3.54 21.78
CA PHE A 272 -2.79 -4.50 21.23
C PHE A 272 -2.42 -5.91 21.70
N GLU A 273 -3.30 -6.55 22.44
CA GLU A 273 -3.18 -7.97 22.78
C GLU A 273 -4.07 -8.80 21.85
N PRO A 274 -3.48 -9.69 21.01
CA PRO A 274 -4.28 -10.54 20.14
C PRO A 274 -5.21 -11.45 20.94
N PRO A 275 -6.53 -11.44 20.69
CA PRO A 275 -7.47 -12.31 21.39
C PRO A 275 -7.35 -13.76 20.86
N TYR A 276 -6.36 -14.49 21.33
CA TYR A 276 -6.06 -15.85 20.88
C TYR A 276 -7.24 -16.82 21.04
N GLU A 277 -8.13 -16.59 22.01
CA GLU A 277 -9.34 -17.38 22.18
C GLU A 277 -10.31 -17.20 21.00
N LEU A 278 -10.41 -15.99 20.44
CA LEU A 278 -11.19 -15.72 19.23
C LEU A 278 -10.54 -16.42 18.03
N LEU A 279 -9.23 -16.35 17.90
CA LEU A 279 -8.48 -17.02 16.84
C LEU A 279 -8.73 -18.56 16.88
N GLU A 280 -8.72 -19.18 18.06
CA GLU A 280 -8.97 -20.60 18.22
C GLU A 280 -10.41 -21.01 17.89
N THR A 281 -11.38 -20.16 18.14
CA THR A 281 -12.80 -20.50 18.03
C THR A 281 -13.44 -20.05 16.71
N ALA A 282 -12.99 -18.94 16.15
CA ALA A 282 -13.59 -18.32 14.95
C ALA A 282 -12.63 -18.19 13.75
N GLY A 283 -11.33 -18.48 13.97
CA GLY A 283 -10.32 -18.41 12.90
C GLY A 283 -9.67 -17.05 12.72
N GLU A 284 -8.71 -16.97 11.80
CA GLU A 284 -7.91 -15.77 11.54
C GLU A 284 -8.74 -14.65 10.88
N ASP A 285 -9.70 -14.99 10.02
CA ASP A 285 -10.55 -14.01 9.35
C ASP A 285 -11.36 -13.16 10.36
N ALA A 286 -11.89 -13.78 11.40
CA ALA A 286 -12.60 -13.07 12.46
C ALA A 286 -11.68 -12.12 13.25
N LEU A 287 -10.43 -12.51 13.42
CA LEU A 287 -9.42 -11.67 14.08
C LEU A 287 -9.01 -10.49 13.19
N LEU A 288 -8.89 -10.70 11.88
CA LEU A 288 -8.64 -9.67 10.88
C LEU A 288 -9.78 -8.65 10.82
N GLU A 289 -11.03 -9.12 10.82
CA GLU A 289 -12.21 -8.26 10.85
C GLU A 289 -12.22 -7.39 12.13
N MET A 290 -11.97 -8.01 13.29
CA MET A 290 -11.88 -7.30 14.56
C MET A 290 -10.73 -6.27 14.57
N LEU A 291 -9.54 -6.62 14.05
CA LEU A 291 -8.43 -5.67 13.94
C LEU A 291 -8.78 -4.51 13.01
N THR A 292 -9.44 -4.78 11.90
CA THR A 292 -9.90 -3.77 10.96
C THR A 292 -10.85 -2.80 11.63
N GLU A 293 -11.81 -3.31 12.41
CA GLU A 293 -12.76 -2.50 13.16
C GLU A 293 -12.06 -1.72 14.28
N PHE A 294 -11.13 -2.34 15.00
CA PHE A 294 -10.30 -1.68 16.02
C PHE A 294 -9.52 -0.51 15.43
N LEU A 295 -8.82 -0.71 14.33
CA LEU A 295 -8.03 0.35 13.68
C LEU A 295 -8.92 1.47 13.12
N ALA A 296 -10.11 1.14 12.60
CA ALA A 296 -11.07 2.12 12.09
C ALA A 296 -11.71 2.97 13.21
N THR A 297 -11.85 2.40 14.41
CA THR A 297 -12.48 3.07 15.56
C THR A 297 -11.47 3.68 16.53
N THR A 298 -10.20 3.31 16.45
CA THR A 298 -9.13 3.88 17.26
C THR A 298 -8.93 5.34 16.90
N ASP A 299 -8.98 6.21 17.91
CA ASP A 299 -8.59 7.61 17.72
C ASP A 299 -7.06 7.67 17.56
N ALA A 300 -6.62 7.73 16.32
CA ALA A 300 -5.21 7.86 15.96
C ALA A 300 -4.53 9.02 16.71
N SER A 301 -5.31 10.04 17.07
CA SER A 301 -4.84 11.21 17.78
C SER A 301 -4.43 10.94 19.24
N GLU A 302 -5.09 10.00 19.90
CA GLU A 302 -4.73 9.60 21.28
C GLU A 302 -3.34 8.95 21.32
N HIS A 303 -2.91 8.36 20.19
CA HIS A 303 -1.60 7.73 20.05
C HIS A 303 -0.58 8.60 19.28
N GLY A 304 -0.93 9.85 18.96
CA GLY A 304 -0.05 10.75 18.19
C GLY A 304 0.13 10.33 16.71
N LEU A 305 -0.74 9.47 16.20
CA LEU A 305 -0.69 8.96 14.83
C LEU A 305 -1.65 9.74 13.93
N ALA A 306 -1.28 9.86 12.66
CA ALA A 306 -2.21 10.30 11.63
C ALA A 306 -3.14 9.14 11.23
N ALA A 307 -4.44 9.41 11.05
CA ALA A 307 -5.43 8.38 10.70
C ALA A 307 -5.04 7.57 9.45
N GLY A 308 -4.38 8.21 8.45
CA GLY A 308 -3.88 7.53 7.26
C GLY A 308 -2.79 6.50 7.53
N VAL A 309 -2.06 6.60 8.65
CA VAL A 309 -1.05 5.60 9.03
C VAL A 309 -1.73 4.29 9.42
N LEU A 310 -2.79 4.35 10.23
CA LEU A 310 -3.54 3.16 10.62
C LEU A 310 -4.20 2.48 9.42
N GLU A 311 -4.81 3.26 8.52
CA GLU A 311 -5.41 2.73 7.30
C GLU A 311 -4.36 2.07 6.38
N HIS A 312 -3.20 2.70 6.21
CA HIS A 312 -2.11 2.11 5.44
C HIS A 312 -1.62 0.80 6.09
N GLN A 313 -1.47 0.76 7.42
CA GLN A 313 -1.05 -0.45 8.13
C GLN A 313 -2.07 -1.58 7.99
N ARG A 314 -3.37 -1.26 8.12
CA ARG A 314 -4.45 -2.23 7.88
C ARG A 314 -4.38 -2.80 6.47
N ALA A 315 -4.34 -1.93 5.47
CA ALA A 315 -4.29 -2.32 4.07
C ALA A 315 -3.04 -3.16 3.75
N SER A 316 -1.88 -2.75 4.27
CA SER A 316 -0.62 -3.48 4.11
C SER A 316 -0.67 -4.86 4.78
N PHE A 317 -1.23 -4.93 5.99
CA PHE A 317 -1.39 -6.19 6.70
C PHE A 317 -2.27 -7.18 5.90
N VAL A 318 -3.45 -6.75 5.44
CA VAL A 318 -4.37 -7.58 4.65
C VAL A 318 -3.69 -8.08 3.37
N ASP A 319 -3.05 -7.19 2.62
CA ASP A 319 -2.39 -7.55 1.35
C ASP A 319 -1.22 -8.53 1.57
N ASN A 320 -0.43 -8.33 2.65
CA ASN A 320 0.65 -9.27 3.01
C ASN A 320 0.11 -10.63 3.47
N GLN A 321 -1.01 -10.68 4.18
CA GLN A 321 -1.64 -11.96 4.54
C GLN A 321 -2.08 -12.73 3.29
N ILE A 322 -2.66 -12.04 2.30
CA ILE A 322 -2.97 -12.68 1.00
C ILE A 322 -1.69 -13.27 0.39
N LEU A 323 -0.59 -12.50 0.32
CA LEU A 323 0.67 -12.95 -0.28
C LEU A 323 1.29 -14.14 0.47
N ASN A 324 1.28 -14.11 1.80
CA ASN A 324 1.86 -15.14 2.65
C ASN A 324 1.17 -16.53 2.52
N HIS A 325 -0.12 -16.52 2.19
CA HIS A 325 -0.91 -17.75 1.98
C HIS A 325 -1.01 -18.18 0.51
N LEU A 326 -0.38 -17.43 -0.41
CA LEU A 326 -0.39 -17.80 -1.83
C LEU A 326 0.56 -18.97 -2.10
N ASP A 327 0.04 -19.96 -2.84
CA ASP A 327 0.86 -20.96 -3.52
C ASP A 327 0.98 -20.56 -5.00
N PHE A 328 2.18 -20.17 -5.44
CA PHE A 328 2.43 -19.74 -6.82
C PHE A 328 2.09 -20.83 -7.85
N ARG A 329 2.10 -22.13 -7.47
CA ARG A 329 1.70 -23.23 -8.35
C ARG A 329 0.27 -23.13 -8.85
N ARG A 330 -0.58 -22.32 -8.24
CA ARG A 330 -1.93 -22.02 -8.74
C ARG A 330 -1.94 -21.41 -10.14
N TRP A 331 -0.84 -20.80 -10.55
CA TRP A 331 -0.67 -20.14 -11.84
C TRP A 331 0.19 -20.95 -12.84
N ALA A 332 0.29 -22.26 -12.65
CA ALA A 332 1.09 -23.14 -13.53
C ALA A 332 0.58 -23.21 -14.99
N ASP A 333 -0.60 -22.67 -15.27
CA ASP A 333 -1.17 -22.55 -16.62
C ASP A 333 -0.83 -21.20 -17.29
N VAL A 334 -0.18 -20.28 -16.59
CA VAL A 334 0.32 -19.03 -17.17
C VAL A 334 1.66 -19.29 -17.85
N ASP A 335 1.60 -19.43 -19.18
CA ASP A 335 2.76 -19.71 -20.03
C ASP A 335 3.13 -18.45 -20.82
N VAL A 336 3.77 -17.49 -20.13
CA VAL A 336 4.29 -16.24 -20.69
C VAL A 336 5.71 -15.99 -20.17
N PRO A 337 6.57 -15.29 -20.93
CA PRO A 337 7.91 -14.94 -20.44
C PRO A 337 7.87 -14.07 -19.20
N VAL A 338 8.78 -14.31 -18.26
CA VAL A 338 8.86 -13.55 -16.99
C VAL A 338 10.25 -12.92 -16.84
N LEU A 339 10.25 -11.63 -16.54
CA LEU A 339 11.43 -10.86 -16.18
C LEU A 339 11.36 -10.56 -14.67
N LEU A 340 12.14 -11.30 -13.91
CA LEU A 340 12.23 -11.17 -12.45
C LEU A 340 13.41 -10.29 -12.06
N PHE A 341 13.14 -9.22 -11.37
CA PHE A 341 14.15 -8.38 -10.71
C PHE A 341 14.28 -8.80 -9.25
N ARG A 342 15.52 -9.13 -8.83
CA ARG A 342 15.83 -9.60 -7.48
C ARG A 342 16.68 -8.59 -6.75
N SER A 343 16.21 -8.13 -5.57
CA SER A 343 17.00 -7.36 -4.62
C SER A 343 18.07 -8.23 -3.93
N GLU A 344 19.00 -7.62 -3.20
CA GLU A 344 20.02 -8.34 -2.42
C GLU A 344 19.42 -9.11 -1.24
N GLY A 345 18.22 -8.73 -0.78
CA GLY A 345 17.50 -9.41 0.28
C GLY A 345 16.26 -8.66 0.73
N MET A 346 15.50 -9.27 1.62
CA MET A 346 14.34 -8.64 2.25
C MET A 346 14.81 -7.65 3.34
N HIS A 347 14.07 -6.57 3.55
CA HIS A 347 14.38 -5.61 4.61
C HIS A 347 14.10 -6.16 6.02
N GLU A 348 14.84 -5.68 7.03
CA GLU A 348 14.78 -6.20 8.41
C GLU A 348 13.37 -6.17 9.03
N GLY A 349 12.56 -5.15 8.70
CA GLY A 349 11.20 -5.03 9.21
C GLY A 349 10.30 -6.19 8.75
N ALA A 350 10.40 -6.60 7.48
CA ALA A 350 9.65 -7.74 6.99
C ALA A 350 10.13 -9.04 7.60
N ILE A 351 11.46 -9.24 7.74
CA ILE A 351 12.04 -10.43 8.38
C ILE A 351 11.61 -10.53 9.86
N THR A 352 11.49 -9.39 10.55
CA THR A 352 11.00 -9.36 11.93
C THR A 352 9.56 -9.86 12.04
N LEU A 353 8.71 -9.48 11.10
CA LEU A 353 7.30 -9.89 11.06
C LEU A 353 7.14 -11.33 10.55
N GLU A 354 7.84 -11.67 9.49
CA GLU A 354 7.80 -12.97 8.84
C GLU A 354 9.22 -13.53 8.64
N PRO A 355 9.78 -14.22 9.63
CA PRO A 355 11.18 -14.67 9.65
C PRO A 355 11.59 -15.55 8.47
N ASN A 356 10.64 -16.27 7.85
CA ASN A 356 10.91 -17.12 6.69
C ASN A 356 11.45 -16.33 5.49
N TYR A 357 11.13 -15.02 5.37
CA TYR A 357 11.69 -14.15 4.34
C TYR A 357 13.19 -13.83 4.50
N ALA A 358 13.84 -14.29 5.57
CA ALA A 358 15.30 -14.23 5.68
C ALA A 358 15.99 -15.15 4.65
N HIS A 359 15.28 -16.13 4.12
CA HIS A 359 15.80 -17.10 3.14
C HIS A 359 14.83 -17.19 1.95
N ILE A 360 15.30 -16.68 0.81
CA ILE A 360 14.58 -16.68 -0.45
C ILE A 360 15.53 -17.24 -1.51
N ASP A 361 15.05 -18.22 -2.29
CA ASP A 361 15.83 -18.79 -3.38
C ASP A 361 16.09 -17.75 -4.49
N GLU A 362 17.11 -17.97 -5.31
CA GLU A 362 17.52 -17.03 -6.35
C GLU A 362 16.38 -16.70 -7.31
N ASP A 363 15.59 -17.69 -7.67
CA ASP A 363 14.42 -17.57 -8.55
C ASP A 363 13.15 -17.03 -7.85
N GLY A 364 13.22 -16.76 -6.55
CA GLY A 364 12.09 -16.26 -5.75
C GLY A 364 10.89 -17.20 -5.67
N GLY A 365 11.08 -18.48 -5.98
CA GLY A 365 10.03 -19.51 -6.02
C GLY A 365 9.33 -19.63 -7.39
N TRP A 366 9.71 -18.82 -8.39
CA TRP A 366 9.09 -18.82 -9.70
C TRP A 366 9.57 -19.95 -10.62
N GLY A 367 10.79 -20.49 -10.43
CA GLY A 367 11.34 -21.56 -11.26
C GLY A 367 10.54 -22.86 -11.24
N ALA A 368 9.63 -23.02 -10.30
CA ALA A 368 8.72 -24.17 -10.26
C ALA A 368 7.58 -24.13 -11.27
N ILE A 369 7.26 -22.93 -11.82
CA ILE A 369 6.09 -22.72 -12.70
C ILE A 369 6.40 -21.91 -13.95
N VAL A 370 7.58 -21.31 -14.08
CA VAL A 370 7.96 -20.44 -15.20
C VAL A 370 9.10 -21.07 -15.98
N ASP A 371 8.84 -21.46 -17.23
CA ASP A 371 9.84 -22.05 -18.12
C ASP A 371 10.76 -20.98 -18.73
N ASP A 372 10.24 -19.81 -19.12
CA ASP A 372 10.99 -18.67 -19.71
C ASP A 372 11.20 -17.58 -18.63
N LEU A 373 12.06 -17.87 -17.64
CA LEU A 373 12.40 -16.96 -16.53
C LEU A 373 13.76 -16.31 -16.75
N THR A 374 13.79 -14.99 -16.83
CA THR A 374 15.01 -14.18 -16.83
C THR A 374 15.14 -13.44 -15.52
N ILE A 375 16.28 -13.61 -14.81
CA ILE A 375 16.55 -12.98 -13.52
C ILE A 375 17.56 -11.84 -13.71
N VAL A 376 17.26 -10.68 -13.14
CA VAL A 376 18.13 -9.50 -13.11
C VAL A 376 18.34 -9.06 -11.65
N HIS A 377 19.59 -9.03 -11.19
CA HIS A 377 19.90 -8.60 -9.83
C HIS A 377 19.94 -7.08 -9.73
N LEU A 378 19.37 -6.56 -8.66
CA LEU A 378 19.30 -5.15 -8.32
C LEU A 378 20.12 -4.88 -7.05
N PRO A 379 20.79 -3.73 -6.95
CA PRO A 379 21.43 -3.32 -5.71
C PRO A 379 20.40 -2.89 -4.66
N GLY A 380 20.73 -3.15 -3.40
CA GLY A 380 19.90 -2.78 -2.25
C GLY A 380 18.84 -3.84 -1.88
N ASP A 381 18.07 -3.52 -0.85
CA ASP A 381 17.04 -4.41 -0.32
C ASP A 381 15.69 -4.28 -1.07
N HIS A 382 14.71 -5.04 -0.62
CA HIS A 382 13.35 -5.05 -1.17
C HIS A 382 12.72 -3.66 -1.31
N LEU A 383 12.98 -2.73 -0.41
CA LEU A 383 12.41 -1.38 -0.47
C LEU A 383 13.11 -0.48 -1.49
N ALA A 384 14.37 -0.77 -1.83
CA ALA A 384 15.16 0.03 -2.76
C ALA A 384 14.81 -0.22 -4.24
N VAL A 385 14.04 -1.25 -4.56
CA VAL A 385 13.75 -1.69 -5.94
C VAL A 385 13.10 -0.61 -6.80
N VAL A 386 12.28 0.25 -6.20
CA VAL A 386 11.55 1.33 -6.88
C VAL A 386 12.29 2.67 -6.84
N ASP A 387 13.48 2.71 -6.23
CA ASP A 387 14.34 3.90 -6.11
C ASP A 387 15.61 3.75 -6.98
N GLU A 388 16.33 4.86 -7.21
CA GLU A 388 17.64 4.80 -7.85
C GLU A 388 18.69 4.17 -6.91
N PRO A 389 19.64 3.39 -7.45
CA PRO A 389 19.88 3.13 -8.87
C PRO A 389 19.06 1.96 -9.45
N ALA A 390 18.35 1.20 -8.62
CA ALA A 390 17.66 -0.04 -9.01
C ALA A 390 16.57 0.21 -10.09
N VAL A 391 15.73 1.23 -9.92
CA VAL A 391 14.66 1.55 -10.89
C VAL A 391 15.20 1.93 -12.27
N GLY A 392 16.42 2.50 -12.34
CA GLY A 392 17.11 2.77 -13.60
C GLY A 392 17.48 1.48 -14.35
N ILE A 393 17.90 0.44 -13.61
CA ILE A 393 18.19 -0.89 -14.16
C ILE A 393 16.90 -1.55 -14.64
N VAL A 394 15.84 -1.48 -13.84
CA VAL A 394 14.50 -1.99 -14.20
C VAL A 394 14.03 -1.38 -15.52
N GLY A 395 14.01 -0.04 -15.62
CA GLY A 395 13.57 0.66 -16.82
C GLY A 395 14.37 0.28 -18.06
N LYS A 396 15.70 0.13 -17.93
CA LYS A 396 16.58 -0.31 -19.04
C LYS A 396 16.20 -1.70 -19.56
N HIS A 397 16.01 -2.66 -18.67
CA HIS A 397 15.68 -4.04 -19.08
C HIS A 397 14.25 -4.13 -19.61
N MET A 398 13.29 -3.46 -19.01
CA MET A 398 11.92 -3.43 -19.52
C MET A 398 11.85 -2.81 -20.91
N ASN A 399 12.54 -1.69 -21.18
CA ASN A 399 12.62 -1.10 -22.53
C ASN A 399 13.20 -2.08 -23.54
N ALA A 400 14.27 -2.81 -23.20
CA ALA A 400 14.85 -3.81 -24.08
C ALA A 400 13.86 -4.95 -24.40
N TRP A 401 13.06 -5.38 -23.44
CA TRP A 401 12.05 -6.41 -23.62
C TRP A 401 10.86 -5.93 -24.46
N ILE A 402 10.37 -4.73 -24.24
CA ILE A 402 9.32 -4.07 -25.02
C ILE A 402 9.77 -3.91 -26.49
N GLU A 403 11.06 -3.61 -26.75
CA GLU A 403 11.63 -3.56 -28.09
C GLU A 403 11.91 -4.94 -28.71
N GLY A 404 11.55 -6.04 -28.05
CA GLY A 404 11.80 -7.41 -28.53
C GLY A 404 13.26 -7.86 -28.41
N LYS A 405 14.10 -7.16 -27.64
CA LYS A 405 15.52 -7.47 -27.40
C LYS A 405 15.69 -8.25 -26.10
N ARG A 406 15.07 -9.41 -26.00
CA ARG A 406 15.22 -10.30 -24.84
C ARG A 406 16.63 -10.91 -24.84
N LYS A 407 17.52 -10.45 -23.96
CA LYS A 407 18.86 -11.01 -23.73
C LYS A 407 19.17 -11.01 -22.25
#